data_d94affe7e0c36699c4c02f2a80f8598d
#
_entry.id   d94affe7e0c36699c4c02f2a80f8598d
#
_cell.length_a   1.000
_cell.length_b   1.000
_cell.length_c   1.000
_cell.angle_alpha   90.00
_cell.angle_beta   90.00
_cell.angle_gamma   90.00
#
_symmetry.space_group_name_H-M   'P 1'
#
loop_
_entity.id
_entity.type
_entity.pdbx_description
1 polymer ?
#
loop_
_entity_poly.entity_id
_entity_poly.type
_entity_poly.pdbx_seq_one_letter_code
_entity_poly.pdbx_strand_id
1 'polypeptide(L)'
;MSSSSNFLPRRREALLALSALAWGISPPARAQSAPPREVRIGFQKGSALLLLVRKQQVIEKRLQALGVSNVKWVEFQFGPPMLEALGAGVIDLGSVGDTPPVFAQAGGSPLVYAAATPSAQHAVLVPRDSPVRSVADLRGRKVAFGKGSSAHNVTVKALATAGLKLDDITPVYLSPADATAAFNGGNIDAWVVWDPYYAIAQERYGARVIADTSDKRLASASYYMAGKDFAARQPAVLAATLDEIGKLTVWSGQHRDELAALAAEATGIDVRSWSAAFGRAEFSFGPVTDAHVAQQQQLADTFQALGIIPRKIAVADIVWRAPAGQ
;
A
#
# COMPACT_ATOMS: atom_id res chain seq x y z
N MET A 1 27.20 -89.17 39.75
CA MET A 1 27.16 -89.54 38.35
C MET A 1 26.04 -88.71 37.73
N SER A 2 26.33 -87.61 37.15
CA SER A 2 25.36 -86.77 36.48
C SER A 2 26.12 -85.89 35.51
N SER A 3 25.84 -86.07 34.21
CA SER A 3 26.47 -85.44 33.11
C SER A 3 25.73 -84.13 32.79
N SER A 4 26.43 -83.00 32.82
CA SER A 4 25.91 -81.66 32.41
C SER A 4 26.27 -81.43 30.96
N SER A 5 25.29 -81.28 30.09
CA SER A 5 25.46 -80.83 28.70
C SER A 5 25.12 -79.35 28.54
N ASN A 6 26.11 -78.57 28.26
CA ASN A 6 25.98 -77.17 27.87
C ASN A 6 25.38 -77.04 26.45
N PHE A 7 24.28 -76.36 26.33
CA PHE A 7 23.70 -75.92 25.05
C PHE A 7 23.98 -74.37 24.82
N LEU A 8 24.80 -74.13 23.86
CA LEU A 8 25.01 -72.75 23.34
C LEU A 8 23.96 -72.42 22.29
N PRO A 9 23.22 -71.31 22.36
CA PRO A 9 22.29 -70.95 21.31
C PRO A 9 23.04 -70.32 20.11
N ARG A 10 22.61 -70.75 18.93
CA ARG A 10 23.13 -70.36 17.61
C ARG A 10 22.95 -68.87 17.30
N ARG A 11 24.03 -68.21 16.89
CA ARG A 11 24.18 -66.84 16.38
C ARG A 11 23.44 -66.60 15.04
N ARG A 12 22.16 -66.87 14.87
CA ARG A 12 21.47 -66.68 13.57
C ARG A 12 20.15 -65.88 13.65
N GLU A 13 19.71 -65.43 14.79
CA GLU A 13 18.41 -64.69 14.94
C GLU A 13 18.54 -63.21 15.32
N ALA A 14 19.74 -62.66 15.33
CA ALA A 14 20.00 -61.25 15.72
C ALA A 14 20.14 -60.26 14.50
N LEU A 15 19.81 -60.68 13.26
CA LEU A 15 19.98 -59.86 12.06
C LEU A 15 18.71 -59.46 11.33
N LEU A 16 17.51 -59.64 11.91
CA LEU A 16 16.24 -59.28 11.26
C LEU A 16 15.44 -58.19 12.01
N ALA A 17 16.02 -57.49 13.01
CA ALA A 17 15.30 -56.50 13.79
C ALA A 17 15.76 -55.04 13.58
N LEU A 18 16.55 -54.75 12.53
CA LEU A 18 17.12 -53.37 12.30
C LEU A 18 16.73 -52.73 10.94
N SER A 19 15.72 -53.24 10.24
CA SER A 19 15.32 -52.68 8.92
C SER A 19 13.92 -52.03 8.87
N ALA A 20 13.31 -51.65 10.00
CA ALA A 20 11.97 -51.11 10.04
C ALA A 20 11.80 -49.75 10.69
N LEU A 21 12.84 -48.88 10.67
CA LEU A 21 12.72 -47.49 11.26
C LEU A 21 13.36 -46.42 10.40
N ALA A 22 13.16 -46.46 9.08
CA ALA A 22 13.46 -45.33 8.18
C ALA A 22 12.21 -44.95 7.39
N TRP A 23 11.04 -44.87 8.03
CA TRP A 23 9.97 -44.08 7.44
C TRP A 23 10.27 -42.62 7.76
N GLY A 24 10.86 -41.95 6.74
CA GLY A 24 11.15 -40.53 6.77
C GLY A 24 9.88 -39.78 7.13
N ILE A 25 9.94 -39.03 8.22
CA ILE A 25 9.00 -37.97 8.52
C ILE A 25 9.25 -36.91 7.45
N SER A 26 8.63 -37.05 6.28
CA SER A 26 8.50 -35.96 5.33
C SER A 26 7.70 -34.88 6.01
N PRO A 27 8.18 -33.64 6.11
CA PRO A 27 7.38 -32.56 6.65
C PRO A 27 6.09 -32.51 5.82
N PRO A 28 4.91 -32.27 6.43
CA PRO A 28 3.68 -32.18 5.70
C PRO A 28 3.84 -31.11 4.62
N ALA A 29 3.81 -31.52 3.35
CA ALA A 29 3.71 -30.60 2.24
C ALA A 29 2.47 -29.74 2.53
N ARG A 30 2.66 -28.43 2.77
CA ARG A 30 1.53 -27.52 2.88
C ARG A 30 0.73 -27.68 1.59
N ALA A 31 -0.41 -28.30 1.69
CA ALA A 31 -1.33 -28.41 0.57
C ALA A 31 -1.64 -26.98 0.11
N GLN A 32 -1.14 -26.60 -1.06
CA GLN A 32 -1.52 -25.34 -1.69
C GLN A 32 -3.03 -25.37 -1.85
N SER A 33 -3.70 -24.37 -1.29
CA SER A 33 -5.14 -24.21 -1.48
C SER A 33 -5.43 -24.08 -2.98
N ALA A 34 -6.52 -24.66 -3.45
CA ALA A 34 -6.96 -24.46 -4.82
C ALA A 34 -7.02 -22.95 -5.16
N PRO A 35 -6.65 -22.54 -6.38
CA PRO A 35 -6.70 -21.12 -6.76
C PRO A 35 -8.12 -20.57 -6.58
N PRO A 36 -8.28 -19.29 -6.20
CA PRO A 36 -9.58 -18.69 -6.06
C PRO A 36 -10.23 -18.55 -7.46
N ARG A 37 -11.54 -18.65 -7.52
CA ARG A 37 -12.25 -18.39 -8.78
C ARG A 37 -12.12 -16.95 -9.23
N GLU A 38 -12.05 -16.01 -8.28
CA GLU A 38 -11.99 -14.58 -8.51
C GLU A 38 -10.94 -13.94 -7.61
N VAL A 39 -10.16 -12.98 -8.15
CA VAL A 39 -9.29 -12.06 -7.43
C VAL A 39 -9.85 -10.66 -7.55
N ARG A 40 -10.00 -9.94 -6.44
CA ARG A 40 -10.64 -8.62 -6.38
C ARG A 40 -9.58 -7.57 -6.03
N ILE A 41 -9.35 -6.62 -6.96
CA ILE A 41 -8.31 -5.59 -6.84
C ILE A 41 -8.96 -4.23 -6.68
N GLY A 42 -8.67 -3.57 -5.54
CA GLY A 42 -9.05 -2.18 -5.30
C GLY A 42 -8.08 -1.22 -5.96
N PHE A 43 -8.59 -0.17 -6.59
CA PHE A 43 -7.78 0.91 -7.15
C PHE A 43 -8.42 2.27 -6.89
N GLN A 44 -7.61 3.33 -6.92
CA GLN A 44 -8.08 4.70 -6.81
C GLN A 44 -8.11 5.35 -8.21
N LYS A 45 -9.04 6.25 -8.46
CA LYS A 45 -9.15 6.99 -9.74
C LYS A 45 -7.83 7.66 -10.14
N GLY A 46 -7.04 8.11 -9.17
CA GLY A 46 -5.70 8.68 -9.38
C GLY A 46 -4.58 7.65 -9.56
N SER A 47 -4.85 6.34 -9.49
CA SER A 47 -3.83 5.28 -9.64
C SER A 47 -3.60 4.92 -11.11
N ALA A 48 -2.93 5.79 -11.86
CA ALA A 48 -2.71 5.58 -13.30
C ALA A 48 -2.03 4.23 -13.62
N LEU A 49 -1.10 3.78 -12.79
CA LEU A 49 -0.44 2.48 -12.97
C LEU A 49 -1.46 1.33 -12.92
N LEU A 50 -2.36 1.28 -11.94
CA LEU A 50 -3.37 0.22 -11.86
C LEU A 50 -4.43 0.33 -12.95
N LEU A 51 -4.72 1.54 -13.45
CA LEU A 51 -5.55 1.72 -14.63
C LEU A 51 -4.89 1.17 -15.90
N LEU A 52 -3.57 1.36 -16.06
CA LEU A 52 -2.79 0.77 -17.14
C LEU A 52 -2.77 -0.75 -17.05
N VAL A 53 -2.45 -1.30 -15.86
CA VAL A 53 -2.48 -2.74 -15.57
C VAL A 53 -3.81 -3.37 -15.99
N ARG A 54 -4.91 -2.73 -15.60
CA ARG A 54 -6.27 -3.15 -15.96
C ARG A 54 -6.54 -3.06 -17.47
N LYS A 55 -6.13 -1.96 -18.13
CA LYS A 55 -6.33 -1.75 -19.57
C LYS A 55 -5.58 -2.81 -20.39
N GLN A 56 -4.37 -3.18 -19.99
CA GLN A 56 -3.56 -4.19 -20.69
C GLN A 56 -3.93 -5.63 -20.34
N GLN A 57 -4.75 -5.85 -19.31
CA GLN A 57 -5.19 -7.17 -18.82
C GLN A 57 -4.00 -8.12 -18.50
N VAL A 58 -2.88 -7.58 -18.03
CA VAL A 58 -1.67 -8.39 -17.78
C VAL A 58 -1.86 -9.30 -16.56
N ILE A 59 -2.56 -8.82 -15.54
CA ILE A 59 -2.87 -9.62 -14.35
C ILE A 59 -3.85 -10.73 -14.72
N GLU A 60 -4.90 -10.43 -15.45
CA GLU A 60 -5.90 -11.40 -15.91
C GLU A 60 -5.23 -12.56 -16.66
N LYS A 61 -4.39 -12.25 -17.65
CA LYS A 61 -3.64 -13.24 -18.44
C LYS A 61 -2.70 -14.06 -17.56
N ARG A 62 -1.97 -13.42 -16.67
CA ARG A 62 -1.02 -14.08 -15.76
C ARG A 62 -1.73 -15.02 -14.79
N LEU A 63 -2.84 -14.57 -14.19
CA LEU A 63 -3.56 -15.32 -13.19
C LEU A 63 -4.40 -16.47 -13.78
N GLN A 64 -4.86 -16.33 -15.02
CA GLN A 64 -5.52 -17.43 -15.75
C GLN A 64 -4.62 -18.66 -15.84
N ALA A 65 -3.31 -18.47 -16.06
CA ALA A 65 -2.33 -19.56 -16.06
C ALA A 65 -2.18 -20.24 -14.69
N LEU A 66 -2.61 -19.59 -13.61
CA LEU A 66 -2.65 -20.12 -12.26
C LEU A 66 -4.03 -20.68 -11.85
N GLY A 67 -4.99 -20.73 -12.80
CA GLY A 67 -6.34 -21.26 -12.56
C GLY A 67 -7.34 -20.27 -12.00
N VAL A 68 -7.03 -18.99 -11.94
CA VAL A 68 -7.98 -17.92 -11.58
C VAL A 68 -8.86 -17.60 -12.79
N SER A 69 -10.17 -17.67 -12.62
CA SER A 69 -11.12 -17.49 -13.72
C SER A 69 -11.49 -16.03 -13.98
N ASN A 70 -11.37 -15.16 -12.98
CA ASN A 70 -11.80 -13.76 -13.08
C ASN A 70 -10.93 -12.83 -12.22
N VAL A 71 -10.71 -11.62 -12.71
CA VAL A 71 -10.15 -10.50 -11.93
C VAL A 71 -11.16 -9.37 -11.93
N LYS A 72 -11.63 -9.00 -10.74
CA LYS A 72 -12.60 -7.92 -10.56
C LYS A 72 -11.90 -6.67 -10.04
N TRP A 73 -12.10 -5.55 -10.71
CA TRP A 73 -11.58 -4.25 -10.33
C TRP A 73 -12.66 -3.43 -9.62
N VAL A 74 -12.30 -2.86 -8.45
CA VAL A 74 -13.21 -2.06 -7.63
C VAL A 74 -12.59 -0.67 -7.40
N GLU A 75 -13.29 0.39 -7.83
CA GLU A 75 -12.83 1.76 -7.70
C GLU A 75 -13.17 2.35 -6.34
N PHE A 76 -12.23 3.08 -5.75
CA PHE A 76 -12.38 3.83 -4.51
C PHE A 76 -11.92 5.28 -4.69
N GLN A 77 -12.50 6.19 -3.93
CA GLN A 77 -12.13 7.60 -3.99
C GLN A 77 -10.72 7.85 -3.45
N PHE A 78 -10.34 7.17 -2.35
CA PHE A 78 -9.04 7.29 -1.69
C PHE A 78 -8.79 6.11 -0.73
N GLY A 79 -7.64 6.11 -0.02
CA GLY A 79 -7.15 4.94 0.72
C GLY A 79 -8.03 4.40 1.85
N PRO A 80 -8.53 5.23 2.81
CA PRO A 80 -9.31 4.74 3.95
C PRO A 80 -10.49 3.85 3.56
N PRO A 81 -11.45 4.23 2.72
CA PRO A 81 -12.55 3.34 2.35
C PRO A 81 -12.08 2.08 1.59
N MET A 82 -10.95 2.13 0.87
CA MET A 82 -10.38 0.94 0.27
C MET A 82 -9.89 -0.06 1.32
N LEU A 83 -9.23 0.39 2.40
CA LEU A 83 -8.77 -0.51 3.45
C LEU A 83 -9.91 -1.02 4.35
N GLU A 84 -11.00 -0.27 4.49
CA GLU A 84 -12.23 -0.79 5.10
C GLU A 84 -12.78 -1.97 4.28
N ALA A 85 -12.86 -1.81 2.96
CA ALA A 85 -13.29 -2.87 2.05
C ALA A 85 -12.32 -4.07 2.05
N LEU A 86 -11.00 -3.83 2.15
CA LEU A 86 -10.00 -4.88 2.28
C LEU A 86 -10.16 -5.64 3.60
N GLY A 87 -10.30 -4.94 4.72
CA GLY A 87 -10.51 -5.52 6.05
C GLY A 87 -11.81 -6.33 6.15
N ALA A 88 -12.85 -5.91 5.44
CA ALA A 88 -14.12 -6.63 5.31
C ALA A 88 -14.09 -7.80 4.30
N GLY A 89 -12.97 -8.02 3.60
CA GLY A 89 -12.85 -9.07 2.59
C GLY A 89 -13.66 -8.82 1.32
N VAL A 90 -14.02 -7.57 1.03
CA VAL A 90 -14.69 -7.17 -0.22
C VAL A 90 -13.71 -7.12 -1.39
N ILE A 91 -12.45 -6.78 -1.12
CA ILE A 91 -11.32 -6.86 -2.04
C ILE A 91 -10.18 -7.67 -1.41
N ASP A 92 -9.26 -8.16 -2.25
CA ASP A 92 -8.13 -9.02 -1.85
C ASP A 92 -6.80 -8.27 -1.81
N LEU A 93 -6.66 -7.24 -2.65
CA LEU A 93 -5.46 -6.41 -2.82
C LEU A 93 -5.85 -4.97 -3.13
N GLY A 94 -5.05 -4.00 -2.67
CA GLY A 94 -5.20 -2.58 -3.03
C GLY A 94 -3.96 -1.77 -2.72
N SER A 95 -3.78 -0.62 -3.41
CA SER A 95 -2.65 0.29 -3.22
C SER A 95 -3.08 1.55 -2.49
N VAL A 96 -2.36 1.90 -1.43
CA VAL A 96 -2.63 3.06 -0.58
C VAL A 96 -1.34 3.76 -0.15
N GLY A 97 -1.44 5.00 0.32
CA GLY A 97 -0.32 5.69 0.98
C GLY A 97 0.00 5.11 2.37
N ASP A 98 0.90 5.74 3.07
CA ASP A 98 1.45 5.30 4.36
C ASP A 98 0.43 5.28 5.52
N THR A 99 -0.48 6.21 5.54
CA THR A 99 -1.35 6.45 6.70
C THR A 99 -2.54 5.48 6.82
N PRO A 100 -3.28 5.15 5.75
CA PRO A 100 -4.42 4.24 5.86
C PRO A 100 -4.10 2.89 6.53
N PRO A 101 -2.94 2.22 6.25
CA PRO A 101 -2.60 0.97 6.91
C PRO A 101 -2.43 1.10 8.43
N VAL A 102 -1.91 2.24 8.91
CA VAL A 102 -1.75 2.52 10.35
C VAL A 102 -3.12 2.57 11.05
N PHE A 103 -4.10 3.25 10.45
CA PHE A 103 -5.47 3.27 10.97
C PHE A 103 -6.12 1.90 10.92
N ALA A 104 -5.99 1.19 9.81
CA ALA A 104 -6.57 -0.14 9.64
C ALA A 104 -5.99 -1.15 10.66
N GLN A 105 -4.66 -1.17 10.85
CA GLN A 105 -4.02 -2.02 11.84
C GLN A 105 -4.41 -1.63 13.27
N ALA A 106 -4.48 -0.33 13.59
CA ALA A 106 -4.96 0.15 14.88
C ALA A 106 -6.42 -0.22 15.13
N GLY A 107 -7.24 -0.29 14.08
CA GLY A 107 -8.61 -0.80 14.10
C GLY A 107 -8.73 -2.33 14.19
N GLY A 108 -7.62 -3.07 14.04
CA GLY A 108 -7.63 -4.54 14.09
C GLY A 108 -8.01 -5.21 12.77
N SER A 109 -7.97 -4.50 11.65
CA SER A 109 -8.28 -5.07 10.33
C SER A 109 -7.29 -6.18 9.95
N PRO A 110 -7.77 -7.33 9.43
CA PRO A 110 -6.93 -8.47 9.06
C PRO A 110 -6.26 -8.25 7.69
N LEU A 111 -5.18 -7.49 7.66
CA LEU A 111 -4.43 -7.16 6.45
C LEU A 111 -2.92 -7.28 6.64
N VAL A 112 -2.18 -7.30 5.54
CA VAL A 112 -0.71 -7.34 5.52
C VAL A 112 -0.14 -6.35 4.51
N TYR A 113 1.05 -5.82 4.80
CA TYR A 113 1.87 -5.09 3.83
C TYR A 113 2.49 -6.08 2.85
N ALA A 114 2.12 -6.04 1.59
CA ALA A 114 2.57 -6.99 0.57
C ALA A 114 3.75 -6.49 -0.29
N ALA A 115 3.76 -5.20 -0.64
CA ALA A 115 4.85 -4.55 -1.36
C ALA A 115 4.90 -3.06 -1.04
N ALA A 116 6.02 -2.42 -1.38
CA ALA A 116 6.24 -0.98 -1.24
C ALA A 116 6.57 -0.33 -2.59
N THR A 117 6.19 0.93 -2.73
CA THR A 117 6.48 1.79 -3.88
C THR A 117 6.63 3.23 -3.39
N PRO A 118 7.35 4.11 -4.10
CA PRO A 118 7.36 5.53 -3.78
C PRO A 118 5.95 6.11 -3.74
N SER A 119 5.72 7.06 -2.86
CA SER A 119 4.45 7.79 -2.82
C SER A 119 4.33 8.74 -4.00
N ALA A 120 3.12 8.96 -4.47
CA ALA A 120 2.83 10.13 -5.29
C ALA A 120 3.25 11.40 -4.54
N GLN A 121 3.71 12.43 -5.27
CA GLN A 121 4.09 13.68 -4.63
C GLN A 121 2.87 14.36 -3.99
N HIS A 122 3.08 14.90 -2.79
CA HIS A 122 2.07 15.65 -2.04
C HIS A 122 2.50 17.11 -1.93
N ALA A 123 1.52 18.00 -1.82
CA ALA A 123 1.78 19.41 -1.56
C ALA A 123 0.76 20.01 -0.59
N VAL A 124 1.20 21.04 0.11
CA VAL A 124 0.36 22.02 0.80
C VAL A 124 0.11 23.15 -0.18
N LEU A 125 -1.11 23.26 -0.65
CA LEU A 125 -1.56 24.17 -1.69
C LEU A 125 -2.38 25.31 -1.10
N VAL A 126 -2.20 26.50 -1.65
CA VAL A 126 -3.02 27.67 -1.34
C VAL A 126 -3.55 28.31 -2.63
N PRO A 127 -4.69 29.01 -2.63
CA PRO A 127 -5.16 29.75 -3.79
C PRO A 127 -4.11 30.73 -4.31
N ARG A 128 -4.18 31.04 -5.62
CA ARG A 128 -3.24 31.93 -6.32
C ARG A 128 -3.02 33.23 -5.55
N ASP A 129 -4.09 33.87 -5.16
CA ASP A 129 -4.08 35.20 -4.54
C ASP A 129 -4.13 35.16 -3.00
N SER A 130 -3.94 33.96 -2.42
CA SER A 130 -3.93 33.77 -0.96
C SER A 130 -2.83 34.63 -0.30
N PRO A 131 -3.10 35.27 0.85
CA PRO A 131 -2.09 35.96 1.65
C PRO A 131 -1.11 34.97 2.32
N VAL A 132 -1.47 33.69 2.44
CA VAL A 132 -0.62 32.64 3.03
C VAL A 132 0.61 32.41 2.15
N ARG A 133 1.81 32.53 2.73
CA ARG A 133 3.09 32.39 2.01
C ARG A 133 3.93 31.22 2.51
N SER A 134 3.67 30.76 3.73
CA SER A 134 4.42 29.70 4.39
C SER A 134 3.50 28.81 5.22
N VAL A 135 4.01 27.66 5.69
CA VAL A 135 3.28 26.79 6.61
C VAL A 135 2.97 27.49 7.94
N ALA A 136 3.82 28.42 8.39
CA ALA A 136 3.57 29.17 9.63
C ALA A 136 2.30 30.05 9.55
N ASP A 137 1.92 30.52 8.35
CA ASP A 137 0.74 31.35 8.12
C ASP A 137 -0.56 30.53 8.16
N LEU A 138 -0.48 29.19 8.31
CA LEU A 138 -1.65 28.32 8.42
C LEU A 138 -2.33 28.39 9.81
N ARG A 139 -1.71 29.04 10.80
CA ARG A 139 -2.32 29.21 12.13
C ARG A 139 -3.71 29.84 12.03
N GLY A 140 -4.72 29.14 12.61
CA GLY A 140 -6.12 29.56 12.58
C GLY A 140 -6.80 29.38 11.22
N ARG A 141 -6.12 28.86 10.18
CA ARG A 141 -6.68 28.69 8.83
C ARG A 141 -7.43 27.38 8.66
N LYS A 142 -8.37 27.38 7.72
CA LYS A 142 -9.10 26.17 7.29
C LYS A 142 -8.21 25.37 6.33
N VAL A 143 -7.69 24.24 6.79
CA VAL A 143 -6.82 23.36 6.00
C VAL A 143 -7.54 22.06 5.69
N ALA A 144 -7.78 21.79 4.41
CA ALA A 144 -8.45 20.58 3.95
C ALA A 144 -7.47 19.45 3.67
N PHE A 145 -7.85 18.24 4.05
CA PHE A 145 -7.17 16.98 3.72
C PHE A 145 -8.07 15.78 4.02
N GLY A 146 -7.79 14.63 3.40
CA GLY A 146 -8.50 13.38 3.69
C GLY A 146 -8.12 12.84 5.08
N LYS A 147 -9.08 12.70 6.00
CA LYS A 147 -8.81 12.09 7.31
C LYS A 147 -8.30 10.66 7.14
N GLY A 148 -7.18 10.33 7.80
CA GLY A 148 -6.57 9.00 7.71
C GLY A 148 -5.87 8.69 6.37
N SER A 149 -5.79 9.64 5.44
CA SER A 149 -5.02 9.50 4.20
C SER A 149 -3.55 9.92 4.40
N SER A 150 -2.68 9.65 3.41
CA SER A 150 -1.30 10.15 3.41
C SER A 150 -1.20 11.68 3.51
N ALA A 151 -2.19 12.41 2.98
CA ALA A 151 -2.26 13.87 3.16
C ALA A 151 -2.43 14.27 4.64
N HIS A 152 -3.08 13.45 5.47
CA HIS A 152 -3.14 13.69 6.92
C HIS A 152 -1.74 13.63 7.55
N ASN A 153 -0.91 12.63 7.21
CA ASN A 153 0.47 12.56 7.68
C ASN A 153 1.31 13.73 7.18
N VAL A 154 1.21 14.08 5.89
CA VAL A 154 1.92 15.23 5.31
C VAL A 154 1.50 16.53 6.00
N THR A 155 0.22 16.70 6.34
CA THR A 155 -0.26 17.86 7.12
C THR A 155 0.42 17.92 8.49
N VAL A 156 0.41 16.83 9.26
CA VAL A 156 1.07 16.76 10.58
C VAL A 156 2.56 17.10 10.47
N LYS A 157 3.26 16.50 9.51
CA LYS A 157 4.69 16.76 9.28
C LYS A 157 4.94 18.21 8.85
N ALA A 158 4.16 18.75 7.92
CA ALA A 158 4.32 20.14 7.45
C ALA A 158 4.12 21.12 8.60
N LEU A 159 3.05 21.00 9.38
CA LEU A 159 2.81 21.83 10.55
C LEU A 159 3.97 21.78 11.54
N ALA A 160 4.50 20.59 11.82
CA ALA A 160 5.62 20.40 12.72
C ALA A 160 6.90 21.15 12.26
N THR A 161 7.13 21.29 10.95
CA THR A 161 8.27 22.08 10.43
C THR A 161 8.20 23.57 10.79
N ALA A 162 7.00 24.07 11.08
CA ALA A 162 6.74 25.45 11.50
C ALA A 162 6.42 25.59 13.00
N GLY A 163 6.62 24.52 13.79
CA GLY A 163 6.28 24.50 15.21
C GLY A 163 4.77 24.56 15.49
N LEU A 164 3.94 24.16 14.52
CA LEU A 164 2.49 24.09 14.63
C LEU A 164 2.02 22.65 14.89
N LYS A 165 0.81 22.53 15.45
CA LYS A 165 0.08 21.27 15.67
C LYS A 165 -1.26 21.32 14.94
N LEU A 166 -1.96 20.17 14.89
CA LEU A 166 -3.31 20.11 14.28
C LEU A 166 -4.30 21.07 14.94
N ASP A 167 -4.19 21.29 16.24
CA ASP A 167 -5.06 22.22 17.00
C ASP A 167 -4.78 23.70 16.70
N ASP A 168 -3.65 24.00 16.06
CA ASP A 168 -3.31 25.36 15.62
C ASP A 168 -3.99 25.76 14.30
N ILE A 169 -4.64 24.82 13.62
CA ILE A 169 -5.41 25.03 12.38
C ILE A 169 -6.88 24.65 12.60
N THR A 170 -7.73 24.92 11.62
CA THR A 170 -9.10 24.39 11.53
C THR A 170 -9.10 23.25 10.49
N PRO A 171 -8.96 21.95 10.90
CA PRO A 171 -8.95 20.85 9.95
C PRO A 171 -10.31 20.69 9.28
N VAL A 172 -10.31 20.56 7.95
CA VAL A 172 -11.51 20.29 7.15
C VAL A 172 -11.33 18.92 6.46
N TYR A 173 -12.07 17.92 6.92
CA TYR A 173 -11.92 16.55 6.42
C TYR A 173 -12.79 16.34 5.18
N LEU A 174 -12.16 16.33 4.01
CA LEU A 174 -12.83 16.20 2.72
C LEU A 174 -12.17 15.10 1.86
N SER A 175 -12.98 14.46 1.02
CA SER A 175 -12.44 13.66 -0.08
C SER A 175 -11.71 14.57 -1.09
N PRO A 176 -10.79 14.05 -1.93
CA PRO A 176 -10.13 14.89 -2.94
C PRO A 176 -11.10 15.60 -3.88
N ALA A 177 -12.21 14.96 -4.25
CA ALA A 177 -13.23 15.56 -5.12
C ALA A 177 -13.94 16.73 -4.44
N ASP A 178 -14.39 16.55 -3.18
CA ASP A 178 -15.07 17.60 -2.41
C ASP A 178 -14.10 18.74 -2.08
N ALA A 179 -12.84 18.41 -1.75
CA ALA A 179 -11.79 19.40 -1.49
C ALA A 179 -11.49 20.25 -2.72
N THR A 180 -11.54 19.68 -3.94
CA THR A 180 -11.41 20.44 -5.20
C THR A 180 -12.48 21.52 -5.30
N ALA A 181 -13.73 21.15 -5.04
CA ALA A 181 -14.83 22.12 -5.08
C ALA A 181 -14.70 23.20 -3.98
N ALA A 182 -14.36 22.79 -2.74
CA ALA A 182 -14.18 23.72 -1.62
C ALA A 182 -13.00 24.69 -1.84
N PHE A 183 -11.90 24.21 -2.42
CA PHE A 183 -10.73 25.01 -2.73
C PHE A 183 -11.02 26.08 -3.78
N ASN A 184 -11.66 25.68 -4.88
CA ASN A 184 -12.03 26.61 -5.95
C ASN A 184 -13.11 27.60 -5.55
N GLY A 185 -14.00 27.21 -4.64
CA GLY A 185 -15.05 28.07 -4.08
C GLY A 185 -14.57 28.99 -2.96
N GLY A 186 -13.28 28.95 -2.58
CA GLY A 186 -12.73 29.80 -1.50
C GLY A 186 -13.22 29.42 -0.11
N ASN A 187 -13.76 28.21 0.08
CA ASN A 187 -14.29 27.74 1.36
C ASN A 187 -13.23 27.19 2.32
N ILE A 188 -12.01 26.99 1.83
CA ILE A 188 -10.81 26.56 2.56
C ILE A 188 -9.62 27.44 2.20
N ASP A 189 -8.71 27.68 3.15
CA ASP A 189 -7.54 28.52 2.97
C ASP A 189 -6.36 27.75 2.36
N ALA A 190 -6.26 26.45 2.65
CA ALA A 190 -5.22 25.57 2.13
C ALA A 190 -5.76 24.15 1.91
N TRP A 191 -5.11 23.42 1.01
CA TRP A 191 -5.44 22.04 0.68
C TRP A 191 -4.16 21.19 0.64
N VAL A 192 -4.16 20.10 1.40
CA VAL A 192 -3.08 19.11 1.35
C VAL A 192 -3.55 17.89 0.57
N VAL A 193 -2.85 17.60 -0.53
CA VAL A 193 -3.28 16.55 -1.47
C VAL A 193 -2.09 16.02 -2.25
N TRP A 194 -2.29 14.91 -2.94
CA TRP A 194 -1.32 14.20 -3.79
C TRP A 194 -1.66 14.30 -5.27
N ASP A 195 -0.68 13.97 -6.12
CA ASP A 195 -0.90 13.87 -7.57
C ASP A 195 -1.91 12.77 -7.94
N PRO A 196 -2.78 12.97 -8.94
CA PRO A 196 -2.78 14.10 -9.87
C PRO A 196 -3.51 15.36 -9.39
N TYR A 197 -4.19 15.34 -8.25
CA TYR A 197 -4.95 16.49 -7.75
C TYR A 197 -4.06 17.70 -7.47
N TYR A 198 -2.83 17.46 -7.03
CA TYR A 198 -1.81 18.48 -6.88
C TYR A 198 -1.53 19.17 -8.24
N ALA A 199 -1.25 18.40 -9.28
CA ALA A 199 -1.03 18.93 -10.62
C ALA A 199 -2.26 19.65 -11.17
N ILE A 200 -3.47 19.09 -10.99
CA ILE A 200 -4.72 19.74 -11.40
C ILE A 200 -4.88 21.10 -10.72
N ALA A 201 -4.60 21.19 -9.43
CA ALA A 201 -4.72 22.45 -8.69
C ALA A 201 -3.74 23.51 -9.22
N GLN A 202 -2.51 23.13 -9.57
CA GLN A 202 -1.53 24.03 -10.17
C GLN A 202 -1.91 24.44 -11.60
N GLU A 203 -2.16 23.45 -12.47
CA GLU A 203 -2.32 23.68 -13.90
C GLU A 203 -3.64 24.35 -14.26
N ARG A 204 -4.73 23.98 -13.58
CA ARG A 204 -6.06 24.52 -13.88
C ARG A 204 -6.45 25.74 -13.05
N TYR A 205 -6.00 25.79 -11.78
CA TYR A 205 -6.48 26.80 -10.83
C TYR A 205 -5.38 27.75 -10.37
N GLY A 206 -4.13 27.54 -10.84
CA GLY A 206 -3.01 28.40 -10.50
C GLY A 206 -2.63 28.35 -9.01
N ALA A 207 -2.95 27.24 -8.34
CA ALA A 207 -2.61 27.06 -6.94
C ALA A 207 -1.11 27.20 -6.70
N ARG A 208 -0.73 27.83 -5.58
CA ARG A 208 0.67 27.96 -5.17
C ARG A 208 1.01 26.88 -4.15
N VAL A 209 2.21 26.34 -4.28
CA VAL A 209 2.79 25.40 -3.32
C VAL A 209 3.51 26.20 -2.22
N ILE A 210 3.23 25.87 -0.97
CA ILE A 210 3.95 26.44 0.20
C ILE A 210 4.82 25.40 0.91
N ALA A 211 4.59 24.12 0.66
CA ALA A 211 5.44 22.97 1.05
C ALA A 211 5.06 21.76 0.20
N ASP A 212 6.01 20.88 -0.08
CA ASP A 212 5.75 19.60 -0.76
C ASP A 212 6.71 18.50 -0.29
N THR A 213 6.47 17.29 -0.77
CA THR A 213 7.23 16.08 -0.37
C THR A 213 8.59 15.94 -1.07
N SER A 214 9.06 16.93 -1.84
CA SER A 214 10.47 17.05 -2.23
C SER A 214 11.35 17.38 -1.01
N ASP A 215 10.77 18.02 0.01
CA ASP A 215 11.38 18.11 1.33
C ASP A 215 11.34 16.73 2.01
N LYS A 216 12.51 16.14 2.24
CA LYS A 216 12.65 14.81 2.86
C LYS A 216 11.98 14.70 4.24
N ARG A 217 11.79 15.82 4.96
CA ARG A 217 11.07 15.84 6.23
C ARG A 217 9.59 15.49 6.06
N LEU A 218 9.04 15.76 4.88
CA LEU A 218 7.64 15.47 4.53
C LEU A 218 7.48 14.13 3.79
N ALA A 219 8.57 13.42 3.53
CA ALA A 219 8.57 12.19 2.74
C ALA A 219 7.50 11.20 3.22
N SER A 220 6.85 10.56 2.27
CA SER A 220 5.80 9.57 2.43
C SER A 220 6.15 8.32 1.61
N ALA A 221 5.50 7.21 1.88
CA ALA A 221 5.61 5.98 1.12
C ALA A 221 4.22 5.50 0.68
N SER A 222 4.18 4.56 -0.23
CA SER A 222 2.95 3.86 -0.60
C SER A 222 3.15 2.35 -0.52
N TYR A 223 2.07 1.65 -0.26
CA TYR A 223 2.09 0.21 -0.04
C TYR A 223 0.98 -0.47 -0.82
N TYR A 224 1.27 -1.68 -1.28
CA TYR A 224 0.25 -2.64 -1.67
C TYR A 224 -0.12 -3.45 -0.44
N MET A 225 -1.40 -3.41 -0.08
CA MET A 225 -1.96 -4.12 1.06
C MET A 225 -2.79 -5.29 0.56
N ALA A 226 -2.65 -6.44 1.21
CA ALA A 226 -3.46 -7.62 0.92
C ALA A 226 -4.25 -8.07 2.15
N GLY A 227 -5.39 -8.71 1.92
CA GLY A 227 -6.12 -9.41 2.98
C GLY A 227 -5.25 -10.52 3.59
N LYS A 228 -5.20 -10.62 4.92
CA LYS A 228 -4.34 -11.61 5.62
C LYS A 228 -4.64 -13.04 5.18
N ASP A 229 -5.92 -13.38 5.09
CA ASP A 229 -6.37 -14.70 4.65
C ASP A 229 -6.02 -14.98 3.19
N PHE A 230 -6.17 -13.99 2.31
CA PHE A 230 -5.79 -14.12 0.91
C PHE A 230 -4.28 -14.36 0.78
N ALA A 231 -3.46 -13.54 1.44
CA ALA A 231 -2.01 -13.68 1.43
C ALA A 231 -1.53 -15.03 1.98
N ALA A 232 -2.22 -15.58 3.00
CA ALA A 232 -1.88 -16.86 3.59
C ALA A 232 -2.30 -18.06 2.72
N ARG A 233 -3.48 -18.01 2.10
CA ARG A 233 -4.04 -19.12 1.33
C ARG A 233 -3.66 -19.11 -0.14
N GLN A 234 -3.33 -17.95 -0.68
CA GLN A 234 -3.05 -17.72 -2.11
C GLN A 234 -1.71 -17.00 -2.36
N PRO A 235 -0.60 -17.43 -1.71
CA PRO A 235 0.67 -16.71 -1.81
C PRO A 235 1.22 -16.66 -3.24
N ALA A 236 1.02 -17.71 -4.04
CA ALA A 236 1.45 -17.75 -5.44
C ALA A 236 0.67 -16.77 -6.33
N VAL A 237 -0.64 -16.64 -6.10
CA VAL A 237 -1.50 -15.69 -6.82
C VAL A 237 -1.13 -14.25 -6.44
N LEU A 238 -0.90 -13.98 -5.15
CA LEU A 238 -0.44 -12.67 -4.67
C LEU A 238 0.92 -12.31 -5.28
N ALA A 239 1.90 -13.22 -5.22
CA ALA A 239 3.24 -12.98 -5.78
C ALA A 239 3.19 -12.70 -7.28
N ALA A 240 2.42 -13.49 -8.06
CA ALA A 240 2.26 -13.28 -9.49
C ALA A 240 1.60 -11.93 -9.82
N THR A 241 0.60 -11.51 -9.03
CA THR A 241 -0.05 -10.22 -9.18
C THR A 241 0.92 -9.06 -8.94
N LEU A 242 1.72 -9.15 -7.86
CA LEU A 242 2.73 -8.14 -7.52
C LEU A 242 3.85 -8.07 -8.53
N ASP A 243 4.26 -9.21 -9.11
CA ASP A 243 5.28 -9.28 -10.17
C ASP A 243 4.84 -8.52 -11.43
N GLU A 244 3.61 -8.72 -11.90
CA GLU A 244 3.08 -7.99 -13.05
C GLU A 244 2.96 -6.48 -12.79
N ILE A 245 2.55 -6.08 -11.59
CA ILE A 245 2.54 -4.67 -11.17
C ILE A 245 3.96 -4.10 -11.19
N GLY A 246 4.93 -4.85 -10.66
CA GLY A 246 6.34 -4.43 -10.64
C GLY A 246 6.91 -4.21 -12.04
N LYS A 247 6.67 -5.13 -12.98
CA LYS A 247 7.09 -5.01 -14.39
C LYS A 247 6.54 -3.75 -15.03
N LEU A 248 5.23 -3.47 -14.84
CA LEU A 248 4.62 -2.27 -15.39
C LEU A 248 5.06 -0.99 -14.68
N THR A 249 5.43 -1.06 -13.39
CA THR A 249 6.04 0.08 -12.70
C THR A 249 7.36 0.48 -13.35
N VAL A 250 8.23 -0.49 -13.64
CA VAL A 250 9.50 -0.24 -14.33
C VAL A 250 9.27 0.33 -15.73
N TRP A 251 8.36 -0.28 -16.49
CA TRP A 251 7.97 0.19 -17.81
C TRP A 251 7.48 1.65 -17.76
N SER A 252 6.62 1.99 -16.80
CA SER A 252 6.05 3.34 -16.62
C SER A 252 7.12 4.39 -16.39
N GLY A 253 8.20 4.07 -15.68
CA GLY A 253 9.33 4.96 -15.47
C GLY A 253 10.07 5.35 -16.74
N GLN A 254 10.05 4.46 -17.74
CA GLN A 254 10.71 4.63 -19.05
C GLN A 254 9.76 5.24 -20.11
N HIS A 255 8.43 5.20 -19.89
CA HIS A 255 7.40 5.59 -20.87
C HIS A 255 6.41 6.60 -20.30
N ARG A 256 6.93 7.65 -19.63
CA ARG A 256 6.12 8.62 -18.86
C ARG A 256 5.08 9.36 -19.71
N ASP A 257 5.43 9.73 -20.95
CA ASP A 257 4.53 10.44 -21.86
C ASP A 257 3.40 9.54 -22.35
N GLU A 258 3.71 8.28 -22.67
CA GLU A 258 2.71 7.29 -23.05
C GLU A 258 1.78 6.98 -21.86
N LEU A 259 2.33 6.83 -20.65
CA LEU A 259 1.56 6.67 -19.43
C LEU A 259 0.63 7.86 -19.18
N ALA A 260 1.09 9.10 -19.41
CA ALA A 260 0.28 10.30 -19.26
C ALA A 260 -0.91 10.34 -20.24
N ALA A 261 -0.69 9.96 -21.50
CA ALA A 261 -1.75 9.85 -22.49
C ALA A 261 -2.79 8.79 -22.13
N LEU A 262 -2.33 7.60 -21.71
CA LEU A 262 -3.19 6.51 -21.28
C LEU A 262 -4.00 6.87 -20.01
N ALA A 263 -3.37 7.56 -19.06
CA ALA A 263 -4.03 8.01 -17.85
C ALA A 263 -5.09 9.08 -18.15
N ALA A 264 -4.80 10.00 -19.08
CA ALA A 264 -5.75 11.03 -19.49
C ALA A 264 -7.00 10.41 -20.15
N GLU A 265 -6.80 9.44 -21.05
CA GLU A 265 -7.89 8.68 -21.68
C GLU A 265 -8.77 7.95 -20.64
N ALA A 266 -8.13 7.29 -19.68
CA ALA A 266 -8.82 6.45 -18.69
C ALA A 266 -9.57 7.25 -17.62
N THR A 267 -9.12 8.48 -17.30
CA THR A 267 -9.62 9.25 -16.15
C THR A 267 -10.40 10.50 -16.54
N GLY A 268 -10.25 11.00 -17.79
CA GLY A 268 -10.75 12.29 -18.21
C GLY A 268 -10.01 13.49 -17.63
N ILE A 269 -8.89 13.27 -16.89
CA ILE A 269 -7.97 14.32 -16.45
C ILE A 269 -7.06 14.66 -17.63
N ASP A 270 -6.80 15.94 -17.88
CA ASP A 270 -5.99 16.35 -19.03
C ASP A 270 -4.55 15.80 -18.96
N VAL A 271 -3.96 15.59 -20.14
CA VAL A 271 -2.63 15.02 -20.28
C VAL A 271 -1.55 15.91 -19.64
N ARG A 272 -1.72 17.22 -19.62
CA ARG A 272 -0.78 18.15 -19.04
C ARG A 272 -0.66 17.97 -17.52
N SER A 273 -1.79 17.80 -16.83
CA SER A 273 -1.82 17.47 -15.40
C SER A 273 -1.12 16.15 -15.13
N TRP A 274 -1.34 15.12 -15.97
CA TRP A 274 -0.67 13.83 -15.81
C TRP A 274 0.83 13.91 -16.10
N SER A 275 1.25 14.64 -17.15
CA SER A 275 2.67 14.84 -17.45
C SER A 275 3.39 15.56 -16.31
N ALA A 276 2.78 16.58 -15.72
CA ALA A 276 3.32 17.26 -14.55
C ALA A 276 3.43 16.32 -13.34
N ALA A 277 2.42 15.48 -13.09
CA ALA A 277 2.43 14.49 -12.00
C ALA A 277 3.55 13.45 -12.20
N PHE A 278 3.68 12.87 -13.41
CA PHE A 278 4.69 11.85 -13.70
C PHE A 278 6.09 12.44 -13.86
N GLY A 279 6.22 13.72 -14.19
CA GLY A 279 7.50 14.43 -14.15
C GLY A 279 8.13 14.41 -12.75
N ARG A 280 7.30 14.44 -11.70
CA ARG A 280 7.71 14.40 -10.29
C ARG A 280 7.76 12.99 -9.69
N ALA A 281 7.11 12.02 -10.33
CA ALA A 281 6.98 10.66 -9.79
C ALA A 281 8.29 9.87 -9.87
N GLU A 282 8.50 9.04 -8.87
CA GLU A 282 9.49 7.97 -8.87
C GLU A 282 8.80 6.64 -9.15
N PHE A 283 9.42 5.81 -9.98
CA PHE A 283 8.89 4.51 -10.39
C PHE A 283 9.82 3.40 -9.92
N SER A 284 9.56 2.89 -8.72
CA SER A 284 10.19 1.68 -8.20
C SER A 284 9.16 0.82 -7.50
N PHE A 285 9.43 -0.46 -7.41
CA PHE A 285 8.53 -1.44 -6.80
C PHE A 285 9.36 -2.57 -6.18
N GLY A 286 8.98 -3.02 -4.99
CA GLY A 286 9.69 -4.12 -4.35
C GLY A 286 9.07 -4.56 -3.04
N PRO A 287 9.73 -5.50 -2.35
CA PRO A 287 9.29 -5.98 -1.04
C PRO A 287 9.36 -4.86 0.01
N VAL A 288 8.57 -5.00 1.06
CA VAL A 288 8.65 -4.12 2.23
C VAL A 288 9.94 -4.42 2.97
N THR A 289 10.85 -3.44 2.99
CA THR A 289 12.16 -3.53 3.66
C THR A 289 12.07 -3.09 5.12
N ASP A 290 13.13 -3.37 5.90
CA ASP A 290 13.22 -2.92 7.30
C ASP A 290 13.22 -1.39 7.40
N ALA A 291 13.76 -0.67 6.39
CA ALA A 291 13.67 0.79 6.32
C ALA A 291 12.21 1.27 6.17
N HIS A 292 11.42 0.60 5.33
CA HIS A 292 9.98 0.87 5.21
C HIS A 292 9.24 0.60 6.53
N VAL A 293 9.56 -0.51 7.21
CA VAL A 293 8.98 -0.85 8.51
C VAL A 293 9.31 0.20 9.55
N ALA A 294 10.56 0.65 9.62
CA ALA A 294 11.00 1.67 10.58
C ALA A 294 10.30 3.02 10.33
N GLN A 295 10.21 3.46 9.07
CA GLN A 295 9.52 4.69 8.70
C GLN A 295 8.02 4.62 9.05
N GLN A 296 7.39 3.49 8.76
CA GLN A 296 5.97 3.26 9.03
C GLN A 296 5.68 3.15 10.52
N GLN A 297 6.61 2.56 11.30
CA GLN A 297 6.51 2.50 12.74
C GLN A 297 6.62 3.90 13.36
N GLN A 298 7.53 4.74 12.86
CA GLN A 298 7.64 6.13 13.31
C GLN A 298 6.35 6.93 13.07
N LEU A 299 5.69 6.73 11.93
CA LEU A 299 4.37 7.30 11.66
C LEU A 299 3.34 6.82 12.68
N ALA A 300 3.28 5.52 12.93
CA ALA A 300 2.35 4.92 13.88
C ALA A 300 2.56 5.46 15.31
N ASP A 301 3.82 5.52 15.76
CA ASP A 301 4.18 6.03 17.08
C ASP A 301 3.83 7.52 17.22
N THR A 302 4.07 8.33 16.18
CA THR A 302 3.69 9.74 16.14
C THR A 302 2.16 9.90 16.25
N PHE A 303 1.40 9.12 15.50
CA PHE A 303 -0.06 9.20 15.51
C PHE A 303 -0.67 8.71 16.82
N GLN A 304 -0.04 7.72 17.46
CA GLN A 304 -0.44 7.28 18.79
C GLN A 304 -0.14 8.35 19.84
N ALA A 305 1.05 8.97 19.80
CA ALA A 305 1.42 10.03 20.74
C ALA A 305 0.53 11.29 20.62
N LEU A 306 0.03 11.57 19.41
CA LEU A 306 -0.94 12.64 19.14
C LEU A 306 -2.40 12.25 19.43
N GLY A 307 -2.66 11.02 19.88
CA GLY A 307 -4.02 10.51 20.12
C GLY A 307 -4.86 10.33 18.84
N ILE A 308 -4.23 10.33 17.67
CA ILE A 308 -4.90 10.17 16.37
C ILE A 308 -5.32 8.71 16.15
N ILE A 309 -4.52 7.74 16.62
CA ILE A 309 -4.90 6.34 16.70
C ILE A 309 -5.04 5.90 18.16
N PRO A 310 -5.97 4.96 18.46
CA PRO A 310 -6.36 4.65 19.84
C PRO A 310 -5.36 3.76 20.59
N ARG A 311 -4.46 3.06 19.87
CA ARG A 311 -3.53 2.09 20.48
C ARG A 311 -2.21 2.02 19.73
N LYS A 312 -1.18 1.59 20.46
CA LYS A 312 0.11 1.26 19.88
C LYS A 312 -0.01 0.02 18.98
N ILE A 313 0.70 0.03 17.86
CA ILE A 313 0.78 -1.08 16.90
C ILE A 313 2.23 -1.43 16.60
N ALA A 314 2.49 -2.66 16.21
CA ALA A 314 3.78 -3.12 15.69
C ALA A 314 3.63 -3.40 14.18
N VAL A 315 4.20 -2.53 13.36
CA VAL A 315 4.11 -2.63 11.89
C VAL A 315 4.71 -3.92 11.37
N ALA A 316 5.81 -4.38 11.99
CA ALA A 316 6.51 -5.61 11.61
C ALA A 316 5.62 -6.86 11.67
N ASP A 317 4.60 -6.89 12.55
CA ASP A 317 3.73 -8.06 12.76
C ASP A 317 2.86 -8.40 11.55
N ILE A 318 2.65 -7.46 10.64
CA ILE A 318 1.77 -7.63 9.49
C ILE A 318 2.51 -7.45 8.15
N VAL A 319 3.82 -7.66 8.11
CA VAL A 319 4.57 -7.66 6.85
C VAL A 319 4.54 -9.04 6.23
N TRP A 320 4.00 -9.14 5.02
CA TRP A 320 4.01 -10.36 4.24
C TRP A 320 5.41 -10.60 3.64
N ARG A 321 5.83 -11.85 3.69
CA ARG A 321 7.07 -12.32 3.05
C ARG A 321 6.70 -13.38 2.04
N ALA A 322 7.15 -13.21 0.80
CA ALA A 322 6.96 -14.24 -0.22
C ALA A 322 7.58 -15.56 0.24
N PRO A 323 6.92 -16.72 0.03
CA PRO A 323 7.52 -18.01 0.29
C PRO A 323 8.83 -18.18 -0.49
N ALA A 324 9.86 -18.72 0.16
CA ALA A 324 11.13 -19.00 -0.50
C ALA A 324 10.93 -20.04 -1.65
N GLY A 325 11.38 -19.71 -2.87
CA GLY A 325 11.35 -20.62 -4.00
C GLY A 325 10.17 -20.46 -4.97
N GLN A 326 9.51 -19.30 -4.98
CA GLN A 326 8.54 -18.94 -6.04
C GLN A 326 9.10 -17.83 -6.92
#